data_396af182cab6c187008667247b839ad1
#
_entry.id   396af182cab6c187008667247b839ad1
#
_cell.length_a   1.000
_cell.length_b   1.000
_cell.length_c   1.000
_cell.angle_alpha   90.00
_cell.angle_beta   90.00
_cell.angle_gamma   90.00
#
_symmetry.space_group_name_H-M   'P 1'
#
loop_
_entity.id
_entity.type
_entity.pdbx_description
1 polymer ?
#
loop_
_entity_poly.entity_id
_entity_poly.type
_entity_poly.pdbx_seq_one_letter_code
_entity_poly.pdbx_strand_id
1 'polypeptide(L)'
;MIKIKTDSRKIEKGDTFIAIKGLYRDGHDYIEDAIENGATTIVAQHGNYDVETIIVKDTREYLIEYLYNKYKKILNRITFIGITGTNGKTTTSYFIHQILNELNIPCAYIGTIGFFLDKKEKELPNTSQDILTLYNLILYTYEKGYRYIILEASSEALVEKRFDKIPFEIALLTNITRDHLDYHKTKENYINAKKILFENLVNKKIAIINNDEENKSNFLLKENKNITYGIKKGDYKIVKYNIKNNAKFTYSYNNKKYKIKTNITGLHNIYNLLGSIALINSIGINLRDINKKVKTLSLPDGRMDIIKYKSNKIIIDYAHTPDAIDKIITLAKKITKNNIYVVFGCTGNRDKEKRPLMTNIVLSNVKKAIITNDDLHNEDEKEILNDMLKENDKSNYEVCFDRKEAIEKGIDL
;
A
#
# COMPACT_ATOMS: atom_id res chain seq x y z
N MET A 1 -15.66 -12.73 18.31
CA MET A 1 -14.33 -12.09 18.34
C MET A 1 -13.29 -13.10 18.80
N ILE A 2 -12.05 -12.97 18.35
CA ILE A 2 -10.95 -13.84 18.78
C ILE A 2 -10.60 -13.49 20.23
N LYS A 3 -10.64 -14.49 21.13
CA LYS A 3 -10.29 -14.33 22.55
C LYS A 3 -8.78 -14.40 22.81
N ILE A 4 -8.00 -13.83 21.90
CA ILE A 4 -6.54 -13.71 21.99
C ILE A 4 -6.20 -12.25 21.81
N LYS A 5 -5.27 -11.74 22.61
CA LYS A 5 -4.75 -10.38 22.54
C LYS A 5 -3.22 -10.40 22.57
N THR A 6 -2.62 -9.39 21.94
CA THR A 6 -1.18 -9.12 21.98
C THR A 6 -0.88 -7.72 22.54
N ASP A 7 -1.91 -7.02 23.01
CA ASP A 7 -1.84 -5.71 23.67
C ASP A 7 -2.53 -5.85 25.04
N SER A 8 -1.76 -5.75 26.13
CA SER A 8 -2.23 -5.91 27.50
C SER A 8 -3.39 -4.99 27.86
N ARG A 9 -3.43 -3.79 27.28
CA ARG A 9 -4.48 -2.78 27.49
C ARG A 9 -5.84 -3.15 26.88
N LYS A 10 -5.88 -4.17 26.02
CA LYS A 10 -7.10 -4.65 25.34
C LYS A 10 -7.59 -5.98 25.89
N ILE A 11 -7.00 -6.46 26.97
CA ILE A 11 -7.40 -7.70 27.64
C ILE A 11 -8.78 -7.52 28.26
N GLU A 12 -9.62 -8.51 28.05
CA GLU A 12 -10.90 -8.71 28.72
C GLU A 12 -10.80 -9.98 29.59
N LYS A 13 -11.62 -10.05 30.64
CA LYS A 13 -11.62 -11.21 31.55
C LYS A 13 -11.82 -12.53 30.78
N GLY A 14 -10.89 -13.45 30.94
CA GLY A 14 -10.90 -14.76 30.28
C GLY A 14 -10.21 -14.80 28.92
N ASP A 15 -9.53 -13.72 28.52
CA ASP A 15 -8.72 -13.70 27.30
C ASP A 15 -7.38 -14.43 27.50
N THR A 16 -6.79 -14.86 26.39
CA THR A 16 -5.41 -15.32 26.31
C THR A 16 -4.51 -14.17 25.84
N PHE A 17 -3.48 -13.86 26.61
CA PHE A 17 -2.45 -12.91 26.19
C PHE A 17 -1.27 -13.66 25.57
N ILE A 18 -0.82 -13.20 24.38
CA ILE A 18 0.38 -13.73 23.73
C ILE A 18 1.45 -12.63 23.72
N ALA A 19 2.55 -12.87 24.43
CA ALA A 19 3.67 -11.97 24.57
C ALA A 19 4.54 -11.97 23.30
N ILE A 20 4.27 -11.06 22.38
CA ILE A 20 5.01 -10.94 21.11
C ILE A 20 6.20 -9.99 21.28
N LYS A 21 7.40 -10.44 20.95
CA LYS A 21 8.57 -9.59 20.83
C LYS A 21 8.51 -8.78 19.54
N GLY A 22 8.36 -7.45 19.68
CA GLY A 22 8.38 -6.49 18.57
C GLY A 22 9.78 -5.90 18.34
N LEU A 23 9.89 -4.98 17.37
CA LEU A 23 11.16 -4.28 17.07
C LEU A 23 11.57 -3.28 18.18
N TYR A 24 10.59 -2.63 18.83
CA TYR A 24 10.83 -1.55 19.79
C TYR A 24 10.33 -1.88 21.20
N ARG A 25 9.52 -2.90 21.37
CA ARG A 25 8.95 -3.33 22.66
C ARG A 25 8.88 -4.83 22.71
N ASP A 26 9.11 -5.40 23.89
CA ASP A 26 8.92 -6.82 24.15
C ASP A 26 7.57 -7.01 24.86
N GLY A 27 6.69 -7.84 24.29
CA GLY A 27 5.41 -8.17 24.91
C GLY A 27 5.54 -8.86 26.27
N HIS A 28 6.70 -9.48 26.54
CA HIS A 28 6.95 -10.13 27.83
C HIS A 28 7.00 -9.13 28.99
N ASP A 29 7.38 -7.86 28.73
CA ASP A 29 7.41 -6.79 29.73
C ASP A 29 6.01 -6.38 30.23
N TYR A 30 4.95 -6.83 29.54
CA TYR A 30 3.54 -6.49 29.81
C TYR A 30 2.69 -7.66 30.27
N ILE A 31 3.30 -8.79 30.66
CA ILE A 31 2.57 -9.98 31.06
C ILE A 31 1.81 -9.74 32.36
N GLU A 32 2.44 -9.12 33.36
CA GLU A 32 1.79 -8.81 34.63
C GLU A 32 0.60 -7.87 34.43
N ASP A 33 0.76 -6.80 33.62
CA ASP A 33 -0.36 -5.92 33.24
C ASP A 33 -1.52 -6.71 32.59
N ALA A 34 -1.19 -7.70 31.75
CA ALA A 34 -2.23 -8.52 31.10
C ALA A 34 -2.97 -9.39 32.09
N ILE A 35 -2.28 -9.96 33.10
CA ILE A 35 -2.88 -10.75 34.18
C ILE A 35 -3.78 -9.87 35.05
N GLU A 36 -3.31 -8.69 35.46
CA GLU A 36 -4.08 -7.73 36.23
C GLU A 36 -5.35 -7.29 35.49
N ASN A 37 -5.27 -7.13 34.15
CA ASN A 37 -6.42 -6.82 33.31
C ASN A 37 -7.37 -8.03 33.06
N GLY A 38 -7.03 -9.23 33.56
CA GLY A 38 -7.92 -10.38 33.57
C GLY A 38 -7.60 -11.47 32.53
N ALA A 39 -6.37 -11.51 32.01
CA ALA A 39 -5.92 -12.65 31.22
C ALA A 39 -5.90 -13.91 32.07
N THR A 40 -6.44 -15.02 31.57
CA THR A 40 -6.49 -16.31 32.25
C THR A 40 -5.46 -17.29 31.70
N THR A 41 -4.88 -16.99 30.54
CA THR A 41 -3.84 -17.82 29.91
C THR A 41 -2.78 -16.90 29.33
N ILE A 42 -1.52 -17.22 29.57
CA ILE A 42 -0.36 -16.51 29.01
C ILE A 42 0.37 -17.44 28.05
N VAL A 43 0.74 -16.92 26.88
CA VAL A 43 1.67 -17.59 25.95
C VAL A 43 2.95 -16.78 25.90
N ALA A 44 4.07 -17.35 26.34
CA ALA A 44 5.35 -16.69 26.48
C ALA A 44 6.51 -17.60 26.03
N GLN A 45 7.71 -17.02 25.87
CA GLN A 45 8.92 -17.79 25.55
C GLN A 45 9.62 -18.30 26.81
N HIS A 46 9.35 -17.71 27.95
CA HIS A 46 9.92 -18.04 29.25
C HIS A 46 9.03 -17.49 30.38
N GLY A 47 9.33 -17.88 31.61
CA GLY A 47 8.63 -17.39 32.80
C GLY A 47 7.66 -18.43 33.36
N ASN A 48 7.16 -18.16 34.57
CA ASN A 48 6.10 -18.90 35.26
C ASN A 48 5.21 -17.86 35.95
N TYR A 49 3.91 -17.91 35.71
CA TYR A 49 2.97 -16.86 36.13
C TYR A 49 1.82 -17.52 36.91
N ASP A 50 1.09 -16.74 37.72
CA ASP A 50 -0.01 -17.24 38.58
C ASP A 50 -1.30 -17.59 37.80
N VAL A 51 -1.19 -17.75 36.46
CA VAL A 51 -2.26 -18.18 35.56
C VAL A 51 -1.77 -19.29 34.63
N GLU A 52 -2.68 -19.93 33.89
CA GLU A 52 -2.28 -20.94 32.92
C GLU A 52 -1.19 -20.38 31.99
N THR A 53 -0.04 -21.06 31.93
CA THR A 53 1.12 -20.60 31.17
C THR A 53 1.54 -21.62 30.13
N ILE A 54 1.59 -21.18 28.85
CA ILE A 54 2.04 -22.00 27.73
C ILE A 54 3.40 -21.46 27.28
N ILE A 55 4.46 -22.22 27.50
CA ILE A 55 5.81 -21.85 27.06
C ILE A 55 6.07 -22.39 25.66
N VAL A 56 6.48 -21.52 24.78
CA VAL A 56 6.75 -21.83 23.36
C VAL A 56 8.08 -21.21 22.91
N LYS A 57 8.68 -21.78 21.88
CA LYS A 57 9.96 -21.29 21.34
C LYS A 57 9.83 -19.91 20.67
N ASP A 58 8.72 -19.68 19.97
CA ASP A 58 8.41 -18.45 19.27
C ASP A 58 6.90 -18.16 19.39
N THR A 59 6.56 -17.09 20.09
CA THR A 59 5.17 -16.70 20.37
C THR A 59 4.45 -16.17 19.13
N ARG A 60 5.17 -15.56 18.19
CA ARG A 60 4.61 -15.11 16.91
C ARG A 60 4.24 -16.30 16.03
N GLU A 61 5.12 -17.28 15.93
CA GLU A 61 4.88 -18.50 15.17
C GLU A 61 3.72 -19.31 15.76
N TYR A 62 3.66 -19.41 17.09
CA TYR A 62 2.53 -20.00 17.79
C TYR A 62 1.21 -19.31 17.44
N LEU A 63 1.16 -17.98 17.45
CA LEU A 63 -0.04 -17.22 17.09
C LEU A 63 -0.47 -17.48 15.64
N ILE A 64 0.47 -17.47 14.70
CA ILE A 64 0.22 -17.75 13.28
C ILE A 64 -0.40 -19.15 13.12
N GLU A 65 0.23 -20.17 13.69
CA GLU A 65 -0.23 -21.56 13.61
C GLU A 65 -1.60 -21.76 14.29
N TYR A 66 -1.81 -21.16 15.46
CA TYR A 66 -3.09 -21.21 16.16
C TYR A 66 -4.22 -20.64 15.31
N LEU A 67 -4.03 -19.43 14.78
CA LEU A 67 -5.04 -18.77 13.95
C LEU A 67 -5.32 -19.54 12.68
N TYR A 68 -4.27 -19.98 11.99
CA TYR A 68 -4.42 -20.78 10.79
C TYR A 68 -5.19 -22.08 11.05
N ASN A 69 -4.79 -22.87 12.03
CA ASN A 69 -5.43 -24.15 12.35
C ASN A 69 -6.91 -23.97 12.70
N LYS A 70 -7.24 -22.90 13.43
CA LYS A 70 -8.61 -22.59 13.83
C LYS A 70 -9.48 -22.12 12.66
N TYR A 71 -8.93 -21.34 11.74
CA TYR A 71 -9.72 -20.66 10.70
C TYR A 71 -9.43 -21.11 9.27
N LYS A 72 -8.55 -22.10 9.03
CA LYS A 72 -8.19 -22.59 7.68
C LYS A 72 -9.38 -22.95 6.79
N LYS A 73 -10.48 -23.45 7.36
CA LYS A 73 -11.70 -23.76 6.60
C LYS A 73 -12.36 -22.49 6.02
N ILE A 74 -12.26 -21.36 6.72
CA ILE A 74 -12.75 -20.06 6.25
C ILE A 74 -11.77 -19.47 5.24
N LEU A 75 -10.48 -19.47 5.56
CA LEU A 75 -9.44 -18.96 4.67
C LEU A 75 -9.50 -19.62 3.28
N ASN A 76 -9.67 -20.94 3.23
CA ASN A 76 -9.76 -21.70 1.98
C ASN A 76 -11.03 -21.44 1.16
N ARG A 77 -11.98 -20.65 1.66
CA ARG A 77 -13.20 -20.22 0.95
C ARG A 77 -13.10 -18.79 0.44
N ILE A 78 -11.97 -18.14 0.61
CA ILE A 78 -11.72 -16.75 0.22
C ILE A 78 -10.58 -16.73 -0.79
N THR A 79 -10.76 -16.01 -1.87
CA THR A 79 -9.67 -15.68 -2.81
C THR A 79 -8.95 -14.44 -2.31
N PHE A 80 -7.73 -14.61 -1.83
CA PHE A 80 -6.87 -13.51 -1.41
C PHE A 80 -6.04 -12.98 -2.55
N ILE A 81 -6.05 -11.67 -2.71
CA ILE A 81 -5.33 -10.91 -3.75
C ILE A 81 -4.34 -10.00 -3.05
N GLY A 82 -3.05 -10.19 -3.28
CA GLY A 82 -1.99 -9.37 -2.72
C GLY A 82 -1.48 -8.34 -3.72
N ILE A 83 -1.44 -7.07 -3.34
CA ILE A 83 -0.89 -6.00 -4.18
C ILE A 83 0.35 -5.44 -3.51
N THR A 84 1.51 -5.53 -4.19
CA THR A 84 2.77 -5.01 -3.69
C THR A 84 3.48 -4.12 -4.71
N GLY A 85 4.51 -3.43 -4.26
CA GLY A 85 5.33 -2.50 -5.03
C GLY A 85 5.67 -1.26 -4.19
N THR A 86 6.45 -0.34 -4.72
CA THR A 86 6.77 0.91 -4.05
C THR A 86 5.58 1.85 -4.13
N ASN A 87 5.19 2.26 -5.32
CA ASN A 87 4.11 3.20 -5.59
C ASN A 87 2.92 2.50 -6.27
N GLY A 88 1.70 3.02 -6.08
CA GLY A 88 0.51 2.57 -6.80
C GLY A 88 -0.25 1.40 -6.18
N LYS A 89 0.18 0.82 -5.05
CA LYS A 89 -0.55 -0.25 -4.33
C LYS A 89 -2.00 0.14 -4.06
N THR A 90 -2.20 1.23 -3.34
CA THR A 90 -3.53 1.74 -2.94
C THR A 90 -4.44 1.99 -4.15
N THR A 91 -3.95 2.70 -5.15
CA THR A 91 -4.72 3.02 -6.35
C THR A 91 -5.11 1.78 -7.14
N THR A 92 -4.16 0.83 -7.31
CA THR A 92 -4.42 -0.44 -8.01
C THR A 92 -5.45 -1.29 -7.24
N SER A 93 -5.26 -1.44 -5.94
CA SER A 93 -6.20 -2.16 -5.06
C SER A 93 -7.60 -1.56 -5.09
N TYR A 94 -7.68 -0.23 -5.04
CA TYR A 94 -8.96 0.48 -5.06
C TYR A 94 -9.67 0.36 -6.42
N PHE A 95 -8.95 0.39 -7.54
CA PHE A 95 -9.54 0.12 -8.85
C PHE A 95 -10.10 -1.29 -8.97
N ILE A 96 -9.36 -2.31 -8.49
CA ILE A 96 -9.84 -3.69 -8.49
C ILE A 96 -11.10 -3.81 -7.64
N HIS A 97 -11.09 -3.23 -6.42
CA HIS A 97 -12.24 -3.20 -5.52
C HIS A 97 -13.47 -2.57 -6.19
N GLN A 98 -13.34 -1.37 -6.77
CA GLN A 98 -14.46 -0.70 -7.45
C GLN A 98 -15.01 -1.54 -8.62
N ILE A 99 -14.13 -2.03 -9.50
CA ILE A 99 -14.57 -2.78 -10.69
C ILE A 99 -15.30 -4.06 -10.29
N LEU A 100 -14.79 -4.82 -9.32
CA LEU A 100 -15.42 -6.07 -8.89
C LEU A 100 -16.79 -5.82 -8.26
N ASN A 101 -16.90 -4.86 -7.34
CA ASN A 101 -18.17 -4.54 -6.71
C ASN A 101 -19.20 -3.97 -7.71
N GLU A 102 -18.79 -3.14 -8.68
CA GLU A 102 -19.67 -2.70 -9.76
C GLU A 102 -20.10 -3.82 -10.72
N LEU A 103 -19.36 -4.92 -10.75
CA LEU A 103 -19.74 -6.14 -11.48
C LEU A 103 -20.57 -7.11 -10.63
N ASN A 104 -21.01 -6.70 -9.45
CA ASN A 104 -21.72 -7.51 -8.47
C ASN A 104 -20.92 -8.75 -8.01
N ILE A 105 -19.60 -8.60 -7.91
CA ILE A 105 -18.68 -9.57 -7.32
C ILE A 105 -18.18 -8.98 -6.00
N PRO A 106 -18.81 -9.33 -4.86
CA PRO A 106 -18.47 -8.73 -3.57
C PRO A 106 -17.00 -8.92 -3.22
N CYS A 107 -16.27 -7.81 -3.17
CA CYS A 107 -14.85 -7.78 -2.92
C CYS A 107 -14.53 -6.77 -1.81
N ALA A 108 -13.86 -7.21 -0.75
CA ALA A 108 -13.37 -6.33 0.30
C ALA A 108 -11.96 -5.80 -0.03
N TYR A 109 -11.66 -4.62 0.49
CA TYR A 109 -10.33 -4.02 0.43
C TYR A 109 -9.81 -3.74 1.84
N ILE A 110 -8.56 -4.07 2.10
CA ILE A 110 -7.84 -3.77 3.34
C ILE A 110 -6.48 -3.15 2.98
N GLY A 111 -6.27 -1.90 3.35
CA GLY A 111 -5.04 -1.21 2.98
C GLY A 111 -4.93 0.20 3.57
N THR A 112 -4.12 1.05 2.94
CA THR A 112 -3.75 2.39 3.41
C THR A 112 -4.95 3.31 3.67
N ILE A 113 -5.97 3.26 2.84
CA ILE A 113 -7.14 4.14 2.95
C ILE A 113 -8.25 3.57 3.85
N GLY A 114 -7.99 2.42 4.50
CA GLY A 114 -8.90 1.81 5.46
C GLY A 114 -9.37 0.41 5.07
N PHE A 115 -10.47 -0.01 5.70
CA PHE A 115 -11.19 -1.23 5.40
C PHE A 115 -12.50 -0.90 4.70
N PHE A 116 -12.73 -1.53 3.55
CA PHE A 116 -13.93 -1.33 2.74
C PHE A 116 -14.61 -2.68 2.47
N LEU A 117 -15.91 -2.67 2.59
CA LEU A 117 -16.81 -3.60 1.93
C LEU A 117 -17.34 -2.91 0.65
N ASP A 118 -18.63 -2.61 0.52
CA ASP A 118 -19.11 -1.76 -0.57
C ASP A 118 -18.67 -0.30 -0.40
N LYS A 119 -18.59 0.14 0.85
CA LYS A 119 -18.11 1.45 1.27
C LYS A 119 -17.10 1.31 2.40
N LYS A 120 -16.48 2.41 2.79
CA LYS A 120 -15.54 2.44 3.90
C LYS A 120 -16.24 2.09 5.20
N GLU A 121 -15.78 1.03 5.84
CA GLU A 121 -16.29 0.55 7.13
C GLU A 121 -15.46 1.11 8.30
N LYS A 122 -14.14 1.25 8.09
CA LYS A 122 -13.22 1.64 9.17
C LYS A 122 -11.92 2.24 8.65
N GLU A 123 -11.40 3.26 9.34
CA GLU A 123 -10.01 3.69 9.24
C GLU A 123 -9.07 2.62 9.79
N LEU A 124 -7.91 2.49 9.20
CA LEU A 124 -6.87 1.56 9.64
C LEU A 124 -5.57 2.31 9.91
N PRO A 125 -4.83 1.96 10.98
CA PRO A 125 -3.62 2.69 11.36
C PRO A 125 -2.43 2.42 10.44
N ASN A 126 -2.45 1.33 9.69
CA ASN A 126 -1.33 0.89 8.87
C ASN A 126 -1.81 0.41 7.49
N THR A 127 -0.92 0.46 6.49
CA THR A 127 -1.16 -0.14 5.17
C THR A 127 -1.43 -1.64 5.27
N SER A 128 -0.61 -2.35 6.06
CA SER A 128 -0.76 -3.77 6.34
C SER A 128 -0.91 -3.97 7.85
N GLN A 129 -2.01 -4.59 8.25
CA GLN A 129 -2.37 -4.74 9.65
C GLN A 129 -1.53 -5.81 10.37
N ASP A 130 -1.51 -5.77 11.70
CA ASP A 130 -1.04 -6.92 12.49
C ASP A 130 -1.95 -8.15 12.25
N ILE A 131 -1.43 -9.32 12.57
CA ILE A 131 -2.09 -10.58 12.22
C ILE A 131 -3.46 -10.76 12.90
N LEU A 132 -3.63 -10.32 14.15
CA LEU A 132 -4.93 -10.43 14.85
C LEU A 132 -5.97 -9.49 14.24
N THR A 133 -5.60 -8.25 14.00
CA THR A 133 -6.47 -7.28 13.31
C THR A 133 -6.85 -7.83 11.93
N LEU A 134 -5.88 -8.35 11.18
CA LEU A 134 -6.12 -8.91 9.86
C LEU A 134 -7.12 -10.08 9.91
N TYR A 135 -6.93 -11.05 10.81
CA TYR A 135 -7.86 -12.17 10.95
C TYR A 135 -9.27 -11.74 11.37
N ASN A 136 -9.40 -10.78 12.28
CA ASN A 136 -10.70 -10.25 12.65
C ASN A 136 -11.43 -9.61 11.45
N LEU A 137 -10.71 -8.83 10.61
CA LEU A 137 -11.27 -8.25 9.39
C LEU A 137 -11.65 -9.33 8.36
N ILE A 138 -10.83 -10.36 8.20
CA ILE A 138 -11.12 -11.49 7.31
C ILE A 138 -12.39 -12.23 7.75
N LEU A 139 -12.51 -12.55 9.03
CA LEU A 139 -13.66 -13.26 9.58
C LEU A 139 -14.94 -12.43 9.43
N TYR A 140 -14.88 -11.14 9.77
CA TYR A 140 -15.99 -10.22 9.55
C TYR A 140 -16.40 -10.14 8.07
N THR A 141 -15.43 -10.03 7.17
CA THR A 141 -15.66 -10.02 5.71
C THR A 141 -16.35 -11.30 5.23
N TYR A 142 -15.89 -12.46 5.72
CA TYR A 142 -16.49 -13.74 5.40
C TYR A 142 -17.94 -13.87 5.89
N GLU A 143 -18.23 -13.43 7.12
CA GLU A 143 -19.57 -13.39 7.72
C GLU A 143 -20.54 -12.51 6.91
N LYS A 144 -20.02 -11.40 6.35
CA LYS A 144 -20.78 -10.51 5.45
C LYS A 144 -21.01 -11.08 4.05
N GLY A 145 -20.54 -12.30 3.76
CA GLY A 145 -20.76 -12.98 2.48
C GLY A 145 -19.73 -12.70 1.39
N TYR A 146 -18.70 -11.89 1.67
CA TYR A 146 -17.62 -11.60 0.71
C TYR A 146 -16.69 -12.80 0.56
N ARG A 147 -16.19 -13.00 -0.66
CA ARG A 147 -15.29 -14.12 -1.00
C ARG A 147 -14.03 -13.69 -1.72
N TYR A 148 -13.86 -12.40 -1.99
CA TYR A 148 -12.64 -11.79 -2.50
C TYR A 148 -12.15 -10.77 -1.50
N ILE A 149 -10.87 -10.82 -1.15
CA ILE A 149 -10.22 -9.84 -0.29
C ILE A 149 -8.94 -9.36 -0.95
N ILE A 150 -8.85 -8.05 -1.17
CA ILE A 150 -7.65 -7.39 -1.65
C ILE A 150 -6.88 -6.86 -0.46
N LEU A 151 -5.58 -7.20 -0.39
CA LEU A 151 -4.65 -6.79 0.65
C LEU A 151 -3.50 -6.01 0.05
N GLU A 152 -3.26 -4.80 0.56
CA GLU A 152 -1.99 -4.14 0.29
C GLU A 152 -0.89 -4.80 1.12
N ALA A 153 0.10 -5.38 0.44
CA ALA A 153 1.23 -6.07 1.07
C ALA A 153 2.47 -5.17 1.06
N SER A 154 2.75 -4.51 2.19
CA SER A 154 3.99 -3.76 2.39
C SER A 154 5.18 -4.71 2.56
N SER A 155 6.39 -4.25 2.20
CA SER A 155 7.59 -5.06 2.32
C SER A 155 7.93 -5.41 3.77
N GLU A 156 7.71 -4.48 4.69
CA GLU A 156 7.90 -4.69 6.13
C GLU A 156 6.96 -5.79 6.65
N ALA A 157 5.67 -5.72 6.31
CA ALA A 157 4.69 -6.70 6.76
C ALA A 157 4.96 -8.12 6.22
N LEU A 158 5.52 -8.23 5.01
CA LEU A 158 5.94 -9.51 4.45
C LEU A 158 7.13 -10.10 5.23
N VAL A 159 8.14 -9.29 5.56
CA VAL A 159 9.29 -9.74 6.38
C VAL A 159 8.85 -10.07 7.81
N GLU A 160 7.94 -9.29 8.39
CA GLU A 160 7.43 -9.50 9.74
C GLU A 160 6.41 -10.64 9.84
N LYS A 161 6.21 -11.40 8.77
CA LYS A 161 5.29 -12.56 8.72
C LYS A 161 3.82 -12.22 9.03
N ARG A 162 3.38 -10.95 8.81
CA ARG A 162 1.99 -10.53 9.08
C ARG A 162 0.98 -11.22 8.17
N PHE A 163 1.43 -11.77 7.03
CA PHE A 163 0.62 -12.49 6.05
C PHE A 163 0.91 -13.99 6.00
N ASP A 164 1.73 -14.50 6.90
CA ASP A 164 2.06 -15.94 6.90
C ASP A 164 0.79 -16.77 7.04
N LYS A 165 0.73 -17.88 6.29
CA LYS A 165 -0.44 -18.77 6.18
C LYS A 165 -1.71 -18.14 5.60
N ILE A 166 -1.69 -16.88 5.17
CA ILE A 166 -2.78 -16.33 4.33
C ILE A 166 -2.62 -16.91 2.91
N PRO A 167 -3.60 -17.65 2.40
CA PRO A 167 -3.45 -18.37 1.12
C PRO A 167 -3.67 -17.46 -0.08
N PHE A 168 -2.70 -16.61 -0.40
CA PHE A 168 -2.77 -15.75 -1.59
C PHE A 168 -2.83 -16.60 -2.86
N GLU A 169 -3.84 -16.38 -3.69
CA GLU A 169 -3.96 -17.02 -5.00
C GLU A 169 -3.42 -16.13 -6.12
N ILE A 170 -3.43 -14.82 -5.91
CA ILE A 170 -3.09 -13.82 -6.92
C ILE A 170 -2.21 -12.75 -6.27
N ALA A 171 -1.12 -12.40 -6.94
CA ALA A 171 -0.27 -11.27 -6.57
C ALA A 171 -0.09 -10.31 -7.74
N LEU A 172 0.01 -9.00 -7.45
CA LEU A 172 0.32 -7.99 -8.45
C LEU A 172 1.50 -7.13 -8.00
N LEU A 173 2.50 -6.98 -8.88
CA LEU A 173 3.61 -6.07 -8.74
C LEU A 173 3.37 -4.80 -9.54
N THR A 174 3.38 -3.64 -8.86
CA THR A 174 3.26 -2.34 -9.52
C THR A 174 4.60 -1.82 -10.04
N ASN A 175 5.55 -1.59 -9.16
CA ASN A 175 6.91 -1.11 -9.47
C ASN A 175 7.85 -1.26 -8.26
N ILE A 176 9.15 -1.15 -8.50
CA ILE A 176 10.21 -1.12 -7.48
C ILE A 176 11.06 0.13 -7.71
N THR A 177 10.93 1.12 -6.85
CA THR A 177 11.78 2.30 -6.80
C THR A 177 12.40 2.44 -5.41
N ARG A 178 13.27 3.43 -5.19
CA ARG A 178 13.91 3.63 -3.89
C ARG A 178 12.87 4.00 -2.83
N ASP A 179 12.76 3.19 -1.80
CA ASP A 179 12.02 3.47 -0.56
C ASP A 179 12.38 2.45 0.53
N HIS A 180 12.10 2.76 1.80
CA HIS A 180 12.27 1.88 2.97
C HIS A 180 13.68 1.27 3.14
N LEU A 181 14.74 1.95 2.66
CA LEU A 181 16.11 1.47 2.83
C LEU A 181 16.62 1.65 4.27
N ASP A 182 15.99 2.50 5.06
CA ASP A 182 16.16 2.57 6.52
C ASP A 182 15.89 1.22 7.19
N TYR A 183 14.85 0.51 6.76
CA TYR A 183 14.45 -0.82 7.24
C TYR A 183 15.23 -1.95 6.53
N HIS A 184 15.18 -1.99 5.21
CA HIS A 184 15.72 -3.11 4.42
C HIS A 184 17.23 -3.06 4.21
N LYS A 185 17.90 -1.91 4.45
CA LYS A 185 19.33 -1.62 4.27
C LYS A 185 19.81 -1.62 2.82
N THR A 186 19.35 -2.55 1.99
CA THR A 186 19.73 -2.65 0.59
C THR A 186 18.53 -2.77 -0.34
N LYS A 187 18.69 -2.35 -1.59
CA LYS A 187 17.67 -2.53 -2.64
C LYS A 187 17.36 -4.01 -2.87
N GLU A 188 18.34 -4.87 -2.76
CA GLU A 188 18.18 -6.32 -2.92
C GLU A 188 17.28 -6.90 -1.83
N ASN A 189 17.53 -6.57 -0.56
CA ASN A 189 16.65 -6.99 0.55
C ASN A 189 15.22 -6.49 0.37
N TYR A 190 15.05 -5.26 -0.12
CA TYR A 190 13.73 -4.69 -0.40
C TYR A 190 12.99 -5.45 -1.52
N ILE A 191 13.70 -5.84 -2.59
CA ILE A 191 13.16 -6.69 -3.65
C ILE A 191 12.78 -8.06 -3.10
N ASN A 192 13.70 -8.71 -2.35
CA ASN A 192 13.47 -10.02 -1.75
C ASN A 192 12.29 -10.02 -0.79
N ALA A 193 12.13 -8.96 0.03
CA ALA A 193 10.96 -8.80 0.90
C ALA A 193 9.64 -8.84 0.13
N LYS A 194 9.54 -8.14 -1.02
CA LYS A 194 8.33 -8.16 -1.84
C LYS A 194 8.14 -9.47 -2.61
N LYS A 195 9.23 -10.15 -2.94
CA LYS A 195 9.22 -11.45 -3.63
C LYS A 195 8.52 -12.53 -2.79
N ILE A 196 8.58 -12.44 -1.46
CA ILE A 196 7.89 -13.36 -0.52
C ILE A 196 6.42 -13.57 -0.91
N LEU A 197 5.71 -12.51 -1.32
CA LEU A 197 4.31 -12.61 -1.74
C LEU A 197 4.13 -13.54 -2.94
N PHE A 198 5.05 -13.52 -3.89
CA PHE A 198 4.99 -14.32 -5.13
C PHE A 198 5.46 -15.76 -4.93
N GLU A 199 6.40 -15.98 -4.01
CA GLU A 199 6.90 -17.31 -3.63
C GLU A 199 5.84 -18.10 -2.87
N ASN A 200 4.98 -17.41 -2.10
CA ASN A 200 3.96 -18.02 -1.24
C ASN A 200 2.57 -18.13 -1.91
N LEU A 201 2.48 -17.95 -3.23
CA LEU A 201 1.20 -18.12 -3.93
C LEU A 201 0.77 -19.59 -3.92
N VAL A 202 -0.54 -19.80 -3.69
CA VAL A 202 -1.17 -21.12 -3.63
C VAL A 202 -2.28 -21.26 -4.69
N ASN A 203 -2.77 -22.44 -4.88
CA ASN A 203 -3.89 -22.81 -5.79
C ASN A 203 -3.66 -22.30 -7.22
N LYS A 204 -4.24 -21.16 -7.59
CA LYS A 204 -4.15 -20.59 -8.95
C LYS A 204 -2.77 -20.06 -9.30
N LYS A 205 -1.98 -19.66 -8.29
CA LYS A 205 -0.61 -19.12 -8.42
C LYS A 205 -0.47 -18.08 -9.54
N ILE A 206 -1.36 -17.07 -9.57
CA ILE A 206 -1.38 -16.06 -10.62
C ILE A 206 -0.51 -14.87 -10.21
N ALA A 207 0.51 -14.54 -11.00
CA ALA A 207 1.39 -13.41 -10.82
C ALA A 207 1.17 -12.38 -11.93
N ILE A 208 0.70 -11.17 -11.58
CA ILE A 208 0.51 -10.06 -12.50
C ILE A 208 1.69 -9.10 -12.36
N ILE A 209 2.51 -8.98 -13.39
CA ILE A 209 3.82 -8.34 -13.28
C ILE A 209 3.95 -7.20 -14.28
N ASN A 210 4.33 -6.01 -13.78
CA ASN A 210 4.71 -4.89 -14.62
C ASN A 210 5.96 -5.24 -15.42
N ASN A 211 5.82 -5.42 -16.73
CA ASN A 211 6.92 -5.85 -17.61
C ASN A 211 7.91 -4.73 -17.93
N ASP A 212 7.56 -3.49 -17.64
CA ASP A 212 8.46 -2.34 -17.80
C ASP A 212 9.30 -2.08 -16.55
N GLU A 213 9.06 -2.83 -15.46
CA GLU A 213 9.85 -2.83 -14.24
C GLU A 213 11.21 -3.51 -14.48
N GLU A 214 12.30 -2.81 -14.11
CA GLU A 214 13.66 -3.31 -14.34
C GLU A 214 13.95 -4.62 -13.59
N ASN A 215 13.44 -4.72 -12.36
CA ASN A 215 13.66 -5.85 -11.46
C ASN A 215 12.63 -6.98 -11.64
N LYS A 216 11.81 -6.95 -12.69
CA LYS A 216 10.72 -7.93 -12.92
C LYS A 216 11.18 -9.39 -12.93
N SER A 217 12.42 -9.67 -13.36
CA SER A 217 12.95 -11.04 -13.41
C SER A 217 12.93 -11.74 -12.05
N ASN A 218 13.03 -10.99 -10.95
CA ASN A 218 12.94 -11.52 -9.59
C ASN A 218 11.53 -12.03 -9.23
N PHE A 219 10.50 -11.63 -9.97
CA PHE A 219 9.09 -11.92 -9.71
C PHE A 219 8.47 -12.89 -10.73
N LEU A 220 9.16 -13.14 -11.85
CA LEU A 220 8.73 -14.10 -12.89
C LEU A 220 9.11 -15.53 -12.50
N LEU A 221 8.49 -16.04 -11.43
CA LEU A 221 8.76 -17.38 -10.92
C LEU A 221 8.13 -18.44 -11.82
N LYS A 222 8.86 -19.54 -12.07
CA LYS A 222 8.40 -20.63 -12.97
C LYS A 222 7.16 -21.36 -12.45
N GLU A 223 6.99 -21.38 -11.14
CA GLU A 223 5.90 -22.03 -10.43
C GLU A 223 4.58 -21.28 -10.57
N ASN A 224 4.65 -20.01 -11.03
CA ASN A 224 3.50 -19.13 -11.13
C ASN A 224 3.01 -19.00 -12.58
N LYS A 225 1.70 -18.82 -12.74
CA LYS A 225 1.12 -18.35 -13.98
C LYS A 225 1.39 -16.86 -14.13
N ASN A 226 2.49 -16.54 -14.79
CA ASN A 226 2.91 -15.16 -15.01
C ASN A 226 2.10 -14.50 -16.12
N ILE A 227 1.50 -13.37 -15.82
CA ILE A 227 0.78 -12.50 -16.74
C ILE A 227 1.43 -11.11 -16.66
N THR A 228 1.81 -10.56 -17.79
CA THR A 228 2.58 -9.31 -17.83
C THR A 228 1.77 -8.16 -18.41
N TYR A 229 2.03 -6.94 -17.90
CA TYR A 229 1.44 -5.71 -18.44
C TYR A 229 2.49 -4.60 -18.56
N GLY A 230 2.29 -3.69 -19.52
CA GLY A 230 3.23 -2.58 -19.69
C GLY A 230 2.95 -1.74 -20.94
N ILE A 231 3.83 -0.77 -21.19
CA ILE A 231 3.82 0.08 -22.39
C ILE A 231 4.82 -0.46 -23.42
N LYS A 232 6.03 -0.80 -23.00
CA LYS A 232 7.09 -1.29 -23.90
C LYS A 232 6.78 -2.72 -24.36
N LYS A 233 6.49 -3.60 -23.40
CA LYS A 233 6.21 -5.03 -23.61
C LYS A 233 5.15 -5.51 -22.61
N GLY A 234 4.55 -6.66 -22.85
CA GLY A 234 3.60 -7.32 -21.95
C GLY A 234 2.49 -8.02 -22.71
N ASP A 235 1.81 -8.98 -22.05
CA ASP A 235 0.61 -9.62 -22.56
C ASP A 235 -0.52 -8.59 -22.73
N TYR A 236 -0.66 -7.71 -21.74
CA TYR A 236 -1.48 -6.50 -21.81
C TYR A 236 -0.57 -5.31 -22.12
N LYS A 237 -0.59 -4.84 -23.37
CA LYS A 237 0.31 -3.79 -23.85
C LYS A 237 -0.44 -2.52 -24.21
N ILE A 238 -0.03 -1.38 -23.65
CA ILE A 238 -0.48 -0.05 -24.10
C ILE A 238 0.06 0.21 -25.49
N VAL A 239 -0.83 0.46 -26.44
CA VAL A 239 -0.48 0.77 -27.85
C VAL A 239 -0.46 2.28 -28.08
N LYS A 240 -1.39 2.99 -27.47
CA LYS A 240 -1.54 4.45 -27.62
C LYS A 240 -2.18 5.01 -26.36
N TYR A 241 -1.75 6.18 -25.94
CA TYR A 241 -2.38 6.90 -24.83
C TYR A 241 -2.36 8.41 -25.02
N ASN A 242 -3.34 9.08 -24.39
CA ASN A 242 -3.41 10.53 -24.23
C ASN A 242 -3.89 10.80 -22.80
N ILE A 243 -3.13 11.60 -22.07
CA ILE A 243 -3.37 11.92 -20.65
C ILE A 243 -3.78 13.39 -20.43
N LYS A 244 -3.97 14.16 -21.53
CA LYS A 244 -4.45 15.54 -21.43
C LYS A 244 -5.91 15.53 -21.09
N ASN A 245 -6.52 15.92 -20.16
CA ASN A 245 -7.97 15.97 -19.88
C ASN A 245 -8.69 14.62 -20.04
N ASN A 246 -8.71 13.80 -19.04
CA ASN A 246 -9.25 12.43 -19.04
C ASN A 246 -8.43 11.47 -19.90
N ALA A 247 -7.88 10.45 -19.28
CA ALA A 247 -7.04 9.53 -20.02
C ALA A 247 -7.86 8.74 -21.06
N LYS A 248 -7.33 8.71 -22.28
CA LYS A 248 -7.78 7.82 -23.35
C LYS A 248 -6.61 6.95 -23.73
N PHE A 249 -6.75 5.66 -23.64
CA PHE A 249 -5.70 4.76 -24.08
C PHE A 249 -6.27 3.56 -24.81
N THR A 250 -5.42 2.94 -25.62
CA THR A 250 -5.72 1.67 -26.28
C THR A 250 -4.70 0.66 -25.81
N TYR A 251 -5.15 -0.47 -25.33
CA TYR A 251 -4.27 -1.60 -25.04
C TYR A 251 -4.59 -2.79 -25.95
N SER A 252 -3.61 -3.65 -26.16
CA SER A 252 -3.76 -4.93 -26.87
C SER A 252 -3.64 -6.10 -25.89
N TYR A 253 -4.43 -7.12 -26.10
CA TYR A 253 -4.35 -8.43 -25.46
C TYR A 253 -4.83 -9.51 -26.43
N ASN A 254 -4.08 -10.61 -26.58
CA ASN A 254 -4.37 -11.69 -27.54
C ASN A 254 -4.68 -11.17 -28.95
N ASN A 255 -3.83 -10.29 -29.48
CA ASN A 255 -3.96 -9.64 -30.80
C ASN A 255 -5.22 -8.78 -31.00
N LYS A 256 -6.04 -8.58 -29.97
CA LYS A 256 -7.21 -7.70 -30.00
C LYS A 256 -6.89 -6.36 -29.34
N LYS A 257 -7.48 -5.27 -29.86
CA LYS A 257 -7.31 -3.92 -29.33
C LYS A 257 -8.56 -3.47 -28.61
N TYR A 258 -8.37 -2.90 -27.42
CA TYR A 258 -9.42 -2.37 -26.56
C TYR A 258 -9.20 -0.88 -26.30
N LYS A 259 -10.21 -0.08 -26.58
CA LYS A 259 -10.17 1.39 -26.36
C LYS A 259 -10.80 1.72 -25.02
N ILE A 260 -10.09 2.44 -24.19
CA ILE A 260 -10.51 2.91 -22.87
C ILE A 260 -10.62 4.44 -22.89
N LYS A 261 -11.69 4.93 -22.26
CA LYS A 261 -11.85 6.32 -21.86
C LYS A 261 -12.19 6.33 -20.36
N THR A 262 -11.43 7.07 -19.59
CA THR A 262 -11.60 7.16 -18.14
C THR A 262 -11.42 8.60 -17.67
N ASN A 263 -11.99 8.95 -16.53
CA ASN A 263 -11.79 10.25 -15.88
C ASN A 263 -10.44 10.37 -15.15
N ILE A 264 -9.73 9.25 -15.03
CA ILE A 264 -8.44 9.18 -14.36
C ILE A 264 -7.36 9.74 -15.26
N THR A 265 -6.42 10.51 -14.70
CA THR A 265 -5.31 11.09 -15.44
C THR A 265 -3.95 10.59 -14.90
N GLY A 266 -2.89 10.80 -15.67
CA GLY A 266 -1.53 10.41 -15.31
C GLY A 266 -1.13 9.04 -15.88
N LEU A 267 0.11 8.98 -16.37
CA LEU A 267 0.65 7.75 -16.97
C LEU A 267 0.76 6.62 -15.94
N HIS A 268 1.17 6.94 -14.72
CA HIS A 268 1.25 5.97 -13.63
C HIS A 268 -0.12 5.34 -13.31
N ASN A 269 -1.21 6.11 -13.39
CA ASN A 269 -2.55 5.59 -13.20
C ASN A 269 -3.04 4.72 -14.38
N ILE A 270 -2.55 4.97 -15.60
CA ILE A 270 -2.79 4.04 -16.72
C ILE A 270 -2.12 2.69 -16.44
N TYR A 271 -0.89 2.66 -15.88
CA TYR A 271 -0.26 1.42 -15.44
C TYR A 271 -1.06 0.72 -14.35
N ASN A 272 -1.47 1.44 -13.30
CA ASN A 272 -2.27 0.90 -12.21
C ASN A 272 -3.56 0.27 -12.74
N LEU A 273 -4.24 0.98 -13.65
CA LEU A 273 -5.49 0.51 -14.26
C LEU A 273 -5.27 -0.68 -15.18
N LEU A 274 -4.20 -0.70 -15.98
CA LEU A 274 -3.91 -1.84 -16.85
C LEU A 274 -3.59 -3.09 -16.05
N GLY A 275 -2.82 -2.98 -14.96
CA GLY A 275 -2.56 -4.06 -14.01
C GLY A 275 -3.86 -4.57 -13.38
N SER A 276 -4.76 -3.67 -12.99
CA SER A 276 -6.08 -4.03 -12.45
C SER A 276 -6.94 -4.79 -13.48
N ILE A 277 -6.97 -4.32 -14.72
CA ILE A 277 -7.69 -5.00 -15.83
C ILE A 277 -7.11 -6.41 -16.06
N ALA A 278 -5.79 -6.55 -16.10
CA ALA A 278 -5.12 -7.83 -16.29
C ALA A 278 -5.44 -8.81 -15.16
N LEU A 279 -5.42 -8.33 -13.90
CA LEU A 279 -5.76 -9.12 -12.74
C LEU A 279 -7.22 -9.59 -12.80
N ILE A 280 -8.16 -8.69 -13.01
CA ILE A 280 -9.60 -9.03 -13.03
C ILE A 280 -9.93 -9.97 -14.18
N ASN A 281 -9.30 -9.80 -15.34
CA ASN A 281 -9.49 -10.74 -16.45
C ASN A 281 -8.88 -12.13 -16.14
N SER A 282 -7.81 -12.19 -15.35
CA SER A 282 -7.16 -13.46 -14.96
C SER A 282 -8.04 -14.39 -14.12
N ILE A 283 -9.03 -13.84 -13.42
CA ILE A 283 -10.05 -14.60 -12.68
C ILE A 283 -11.28 -14.97 -13.52
N GLY A 284 -11.21 -14.80 -14.85
CA GLY A 284 -12.23 -15.24 -15.79
C GLY A 284 -13.28 -14.20 -16.20
N ILE A 285 -13.15 -12.96 -15.73
CA ILE A 285 -14.12 -11.89 -16.07
C ILE A 285 -13.81 -11.33 -17.46
N ASN A 286 -14.86 -11.14 -18.26
CA ASN A 286 -14.71 -10.70 -19.65
C ASN A 286 -14.22 -9.26 -19.73
N LEU A 287 -13.23 -8.99 -20.60
CA LEU A 287 -12.66 -7.64 -20.80
C LEU A 287 -13.69 -6.59 -21.23
N ARG A 288 -14.76 -6.97 -21.94
CA ARG A 288 -15.81 -6.00 -22.31
C ARG A 288 -16.54 -5.46 -21.09
N ASP A 289 -16.80 -6.33 -20.11
CA ASP A 289 -17.53 -5.94 -18.90
C ASP A 289 -16.63 -5.15 -17.97
N ILE A 290 -15.38 -5.55 -17.78
CA ILE A 290 -14.36 -4.78 -17.07
C ILE A 290 -14.26 -3.36 -17.66
N ASN A 291 -14.08 -3.26 -18.99
CA ASN A 291 -13.86 -1.98 -19.67
C ASN A 291 -15.06 -1.03 -19.61
N LYS A 292 -16.28 -1.53 -19.46
CA LYS A 292 -17.47 -0.68 -19.23
C LYS A 292 -17.39 0.02 -17.88
N LYS A 293 -16.88 -0.68 -16.85
CA LYS A 293 -16.80 -0.16 -15.47
C LYS A 293 -15.64 0.84 -15.27
N VAL A 294 -14.63 0.79 -16.10
CA VAL A 294 -13.49 1.73 -16.02
C VAL A 294 -13.89 3.21 -16.18
N LYS A 295 -15.03 3.51 -16.77
CA LYS A 295 -15.48 4.90 -16.98
C LYS A 295 -15.91 5.60 -15.70
N THR A 296 -16.41 4.85 -14.74
CA THR A 296 -16.99 5.33 -13.47
C THR A 296 -15.98 5.38 -12.33
N LEU A 297 -14.76 4.86 -12.55
CA LEU A 297 -13.74 4.81 -11.52
C LEU A 297 -13.35 6.19 -11.01
N SER A 298 -13.14 6.24 -9.70
CA SER A 298 -12.53 7.37 -8.99
C SER A 298 -11.16 6.98 -8.43
N LEU A 299 -10.33 7.98 -8.22
CA LEU A 299 -9.11 7.82 -7.43
C LEU A 299 -9.46 7.79 -5.94
N PRO A 300 -8.67 7.11 -5.11
CA PRO A 300 -8.82 7.25 -3.66
C PRO A 300 -8.44 8.66 -3.22
N ASP A 301 -9.04 9.11 -2.12
CA ASP A 301 -8.76 10.42 -1.53
C ASP A 301 -7.25 10.63 -1.32
N GLY A 302 -6.77 11.83 -1.59
CA GLY A 302 -5.35 12.18 -1.49
C GLY A 302 -4.46 11.49 -2.54
N ARG A 303 -5.01 10.97 -3.62
CA ARG A 303 -4.25 10.41 -4.76
C ARG A 303 -4.62 11.14 -6.04
N MET A 304 -3.78 12.08 -6.49
CA MET A 304 -4.06 12.92 -7.67
C MET A 304 -5.43 13.63 -7.59
N ASP A 305 -5.81 14.06 -6.41
CA ASP A 305 -7.05 14.78 -6.21
C ASP A 305 -6.89 16.21 -6.75
N ILE A 306 -7.68 16.57 -7.76
CA ILE A 306 -7.56 17.83 -8.48
C ILE A 306 -8.75 18.73 -8.16
N ILE A 307 -8.49 19.74 -7.35
CA ILE A 307 -9.47 20.75 -6.94
C ILE A 307 -9.29 22.00 -7.81
N LYS A 308 -10.38 22.52 -8.35
CA LYS A 308 -10.39 23.84 -8.99
C LYS A 308 -10.62 24.91 -7.94
N TYR A 309 -9.71 25.86 -7.85
CA TYR A 309 -9.82 27.01 -6.96
C TYR A 309 -9.54 28.30 -7.73
N LYS A 310 -10.55 29.14 -7.90
CA LYS A 310 -10.48 30.35 -8.76
C LYS A 310 -10.00 29.95 -10.17
N SER A 311 -8.93 30.59 -10.66
CA SER A 311 -8.28 30.26 -11.93
C SER A 311 -7.24 29.15 -11.84
N ASN A 312 -6.94 28.67 -10.64
CA ASN A 312 -5.88 27.73 -10.36
C ASN A 312 -6.40 26.28 -10.19
N LYS A 313 -5.46 25.35 -10.19
CA LYS A 313 -5.70 23.94 -9.83
C LYS A 313 -4.81 23.57 -8.67
N ILE A 314 -5.40 23.00 -7.64
CA ILE A 314 -4.71 22.41 -6.50
C ILE A 314 -4.67 20.91 -6.73
N ILE A 315 -3.50 20.29 -6.61
CA ILE A 315 -3.31 18.85 -6.71
C ILE A 315 -2.90 18.36 -5.34
N ILE A 316 -3.69 17.45 -4.77
CA ILE A 316 -3.38 16.77 -3.51
C ILE A 316 -2.93 15.36 -3.85
N ASP A 317 -1.73 14.98 -3.38
CA ASP A 317 -1.17 13.66 -3.62
C ASP A 317 -0.30 13.19 -2.45
N TYR A 318 -0.29 11.91 -2.22
CA TYR A 318 0.49 11.24 -1.18
C TYR A 318 1.95 10.96 -1.61
N ALA A 319 2.45 11.59 -2.65
CA ALA A 319 3.81 11.40 -3.15
C ALA A 319 4.86 11.70 -2.07
N HIS A 320 5.60 10.69 -1.65
CA HIS A 320 6.61 10.75 -0.59
C HIS A 320 7.92 10.03 -0.97
N THR A 321 8.09 9.74 -2.27
CA THR A 321 9.32 9.18 -2.84
C THR A 321 9.80 10.05 -3.98
N PRO A 322 11.12 10.06 -4.31
CA PRO A 322 11.64 10.83 -5.43
C PRO A 322 10.91 10.55 -6.75
N ASP A 323 10.69 9.29 -7.08
CA ASP A 323 9.96 8.85 -8.29
C ASP A 323 8.50 9.34 -8.32
N ALA A 324 7.80 9.29 -7.18
CA ALA A 324 6.40 9.75 -7.12
C ALA A 324 6.31 11.27 -7.31
N ILE A 325 7.16 12.04 -6.64
CA ILE A 325 7.21 13.50 -6.77
C ILE A 325 7.53 13.91 -8.21
N ASP A 326 8.51 13.29 -8.84
CA ASP A 326 8.85 13.57 -10.23
C ASP A 326 7.66 13.33 -11.18
N LYS A 327 6.94 12.23 -11.01
CA LYS A 327 5.75 11.89 -11.78
C LYS A 327 4.63 12.92 -11.64
N ILE A 328 4.36 13.38 -10.40
CA ILE A 328 3.34 14.39 -10.14
C ILE A 328 3.71 15.74 -10.75
N ILE A 329 4.95 16.21 -10.55
CA ILE A 329 5.42 17.47 -11.14
C ILE A 329 5.41 17.40 -12.68
N THR A 330 5.87 16.28 -13.24
CA THR A 330 5.82 16.04 -14.69
C THR A 330 4.40 16.09 -15.23
N LEU A 331 3.43 15.55 -14.48
CA LEU A 331 2.03 15.63 -14.87
C LEU A 331 1.50 17.07 -14.72
N ALA A 332 1.82 17.76 -13.64
CA ALA A 332 1.43 19.16 -13.45
C ALA A 332 1.90 20.03 -14.64
N LYS A 333 3.15 19.88 -15.09
CA LYS A 333 3.68 20.57 -16.29
C LYS A 333 2.92 20.26 -17.58
N LYS A 334 2.31 19.08 -17.70
CA LYS A 334 1.51 18.69 -18.87
C LYS A 334 0.09 19.26 -18.87
N ILE A 335 -0.48 19.54 -17.70
CA ILE A 335 -1.85 20.02 -17.56
C ILE A 335 -1.95 21.54 -17.37
N THR A 336 -0.84 22.22 -17.12
CA THR A 336 -0.77 23.69 -17.07
C THR A 336 0.45 24.23 -17.81
N LYS A 337 0.35 25.48 -18.29
CA LYS A 337 1.47 26.28 -18.77
C LYS A 337 1.89 27.36 -17.74
N ASN A 338 1.14 27.48 -16.65
CA ASN A 338 1.38 28.45 -15.59
C ASN A 338 2.49 27.98 -14.64
N ASN A 339 2.87 28.85 -13.73
CA ASN A 339 3.81 28.52 -12.66
C ASN A 339 3.28 27.35 -11.82
N ILE A 340 4.20 26.53 -11.33
CA ILE A 340 3.92 25.45 -10.40
C ILE A 340 4.53 25.83 -9.06
N TYR A 341 3.75 25.70 -8.00
CA TYR A 341 4.13 25.87 -6.62
C TYR A 341 3.92 24.54 -5.92
N VAL A 342 4.80 24.19 -4.96
CA VAL A 342 4.72 22.92 -4.25
C VAL A 342 4.85 23.17 -2.75
N VAL A 343 3.94 22.60 -1.98
CA VAL A 343 4.04 22.52 -0.52
C VAL A 343 4.34 21.05 -0.18
N PHE A 344 5.47 20.78 0.47
CA PHE A 344 5.86 19.41 0.78
C PHE A 344 6.76 19.35 2.01
N GLY A 345 6.84 18.16 2.61
CA GLY A 345 7.73 17.82 3.69
C GLY A 345 8.27 16.42 3.56
N CYS A 346 9.13 16.02 4.46
CA CYS A 346 9.63 14.66 4.57
C CYS A 346 9.31 14.09 5.95
N THR A 347 8.90 12.82 5.98
CA THR A 347 8.58 12.10 7.21
C THR A 347 9.83 11.82 8.03
N GLY A 348 9.75 12.01 9.33
CA GLY A 348 10.81 11.68 10.29
C GLY A 348 11.04 10.17 10.44
N ASN A 349 12.21 9.78 10.95
CA ASN A 349 12.61 8.39 11.18
C ASN A 349 12.37 7.45 9.99
N ARG A 350 12.62 7.95 8.76
CA ARG A 350 12.55 7.23 7.48
C ARG A 350 13.86 7.42 6.71
N ASP A 351 13.95 6.82 5.51
CA ASP A 351 15.13 6.93 4.64
C ASP A 351 15.59 8.39 4.46
N LYS A 352 16.65 8.79 5.18
CA LYS A 352 17.19 10.15 5.18
C LYS A 352 17.77 10.53 3.81
N GLU A 353 18.35 9.57 3.10
CA GLU A 353 18.98 9.83 1.81
C GLU A 353 18.00 10.18 0.68
N LYS A 354 16.71 9.86 0.84
CA LYS A 354 15.69 10.31 -0.13
C LYS A 354 15.33 11.79 0.03
N ARG A 355 15.57 12.42 1.20
CA ARG A 355 15.20 13.80 1.51
C ARG A 355 15.82 14.81 0.55
N PRO A 356 17.16 14.85 0.37
CA PRO A 356 17.79 15.77 -0.59
C PRO A 356 17.39 15.46 -2.04
N LEU A 357 17.20 14.18 -2.40
CA LEU A 357 16.76 13.81 -3.75
C LEU A 357 15.36 14.37 -4.07
N MET A 358 14.41 14.26 -3.13
CA MET A 358 13.07 14.83 -3.27
C MET A 358 13.12 16.35 -3.39
N THR A 359 13.89 17.01 -2.53
CA THR A 359 14.06 18.47 -2.53
C THR A 359 14.66 18.96 -3.85
N ASN A 360 15.72 18.32 -4.33
CA ASN A 360 16.33 18.65 -5.62
C ASN A 360 15.37 18.52 -6.79
N ILE A 361 14.56 17.46 -6.83
CA ILE A 361 13.52 17.28 -7.86
C ILE A 361 12.52 18.44 -7.79
N VAL A 362 12.01 18.77 -6.61
CA VAL A 362 11.05 19.86 -6.44
C VAL A 362 11.66 21.18 -6.90
N LEU A 363 12.77 21.62 -6.29
CA LEU A 363 13.34 22.95 -6.52
C LEU A 363 13.87 23.14 -7.95
N SER A 364 14.24 22.06 -8.63
CA SER A 364 14.64 22.12 -10.05
C SER A 364 13.49 22.27 -11.03
N ASN A 365 12.25 22.07 -10.58
CA ASN A 365 11.11 21.92 -11.49
C ASN A 365 9.95 22.87 -11.23
N VAL A 366 9.99 23.65 -10.14
CA VAL A 366 8.89 24.55 -9.75
C VAL A 366 9.34 26.00 -9.65
N LYS A 367 8.40 26.91 -9.69
CA LYS A 367 8.68 28.35 -9.51
C LYS A 367 9.12 28.67 -8.08
N LYS A 368 8.42 28.11 -7.08
CA LYS A 368 8.73 28.22 -5.67
C LYS A 368 8.18 27.02 -4.91
N ALA A 369 8.89 26.59 -3.89
CA ALA A 369 8.42 25.57 -2.94
C ALA A 369 8.23 26.16 -1.54
N ILE A 370 7.29 25.58 -0.77
CA ILE A 370 7.17 25.79 0.66
C ILE A 370 7.51 24.46 1.33
N ILE A 371 8.60 24.45 2.10
CA ILE A 371 9.04 23.27 2.85
C ILE A 371 8.38 23.33 4.21
N THR A 372 7.72 22.27 4.59
CA THR A 372 6.94 22.17 5.83
C THR A 372 7.14 20.84 6.52
N ASN A 373 6.62 20.71 7.75
CA ASN A 373 6.60 19.42 8.45
C ASN A 373 5.67 18.41 7.78
N ASP A 374 6.07 17.15 7.85
CA ASP A 374 5.22 15.98 7.70
C ASP A 374 5.12 15.29 9.08
N ASP A 375 4.87 13.99 9.15
CA ASP A 375 4.91 13.27 10.42
C ASP A 375 6.35 13.14 10.92
N LEU A 376 6.65 13.76 12.07
CA LEU A 376 8.00 13.86 12.63
C LEU A 376 8.50 12.54 13.23
N HIS A 377 7.62 11.62 13.67
CA HIS A 377 7.99 10.38 14.35
C HIS A 377 9.09 10.54 15.42
N ASN A 378 9.03 11.62 16.21
CA ASN A 378 9.99 12.00 17.24
C ASN A 378 11.39 12.41 16.71
N GLU A 379 11.57 12.72 15.44
CA GLU A 379 12.78 13.36 14.90
C GLU A 379 12.64 14.89 14.93
N ASP A 380 13.72 15.59 15.16
CA ASP A 380 13.73 17.06 15.19
C ASP A 380 13.45 17.64 13.80
N GLU A 381 12.54 18.62 13.73
CA GLU A 381 12.12 19.23 12.46
C GLU A 381 13.26 19.96 11.74
N LYS A 382 14.23 20.53 12.49
CA LYS A 382 15.39 21.21 11.91
C LYS A 382 16.39 20.23 11.35
N GLU A 383 16.56 19.05 11.97
CA GLU A 383 17.38 17.97 11.42
C GLU A 383 16.80 17.46 10.10
N ILE A 384 15.48 17.27 10.04
CA ILE A 384 14.80 16.88 8.80
C ILE A 384 15.02 17.93 7.71
N LEU A 385 14.86 19.22 8.04
CA LEU A 385 15.11 20.33 7.12
C LEU A 385 16.56 20.37 6.63
N ASN A 386 17.52 20.19 7.52
CA ASN A 386 18.95 20.16 7.16
C ASN A 386 19.25 19.02 6.17
N ASP A 387 18.69 17.83 6.39
CA ASP A 387 18.81 16.71 5.44
C ASP A 387 18.15 17.04 4.08
N MET A 388 16.99 17.68 4.09
CA MET A 388 16.29 18.09 2.87
C MET A 388 17.10 19.10 2.05
N LEU A 389 17.78 20.02 2.70
CA LEU A 389 18.56 21.09 2.05
C LEU A 389 20.00 20.67 1.75
N LYS A 390 20.44 19.52 2.22
CA LYS A 390 21.79 19.01 1.97
C LYS A 390 22.04 18.90 0.46
N GLU A 391 23.22 19.43 0.04
CA GLU A 391 23.63 19.43 -1.38
C GLU A 391 22.71 20.25 -2.29
N ASN A 392 21.95 21.22 -1.74
CA ASN A 392 21.07 22.07 -2.51
C ASN A 392 21.52 23.54 -2.44
N ASP A 393 21.79 24.11 -3.60
CA ASP A 393 22.23 25.51 -3.80
C ASP A 393 21.10 26.46 -4.24
N LYS A 394 19.87 25.96 -4.37
CA LYS A 394 18.73 26.74 -4.85
C LYS A 394 18.07 27.53 -3.73
N SER A 395 17.60 28.72 -4.09
CA SER A 395 16.95 29.67 -3.15
C SER A 395 15.45 29.87 -3.41
N ASN A 396 14.86 29.10 -4.33
CA ASN A 396 13.44 29.22 -4.68
C ASN A 396 12.51 28.46 -3.73
N TYR A 397 12.79 28.57 -2.42
CA TYR A 397 11.94 27.97 -1.38
C TYR A 397 11.71 28.93 -0.21
N GLU A 398 10.71 28.60 0.58
CA GLU A 398 10.41 29.19 1.88
C GLU A 398 10.19 28.06 2.87
N VAL A 399 10.57 28.24 4.13
CA VAL A 399 10.33 27.30 5.21
C VAL A 399 9.17 27.78 6.07
N CYS A 400 8.19 26.91 6.29
CA CYS A 400 7.08 27.15 7.19
C CYS A 400 6.72 25.83 7.86
N PHE A 401 7.12 25.64 9.12
CA PHE A 401 6.94 24.38 9.83
C PHE A 401 5.48 24.07 10.16
N ASP A 402 4.64 25.08 10.38
CA ASP A 402 3.20 24.87 10.49
C ASP A 402 2.62 24.49 9.12
N ARG A 403 2.17 23.24 9.03
CA ARG A 403 1.67 22.69 7.76
C ARG A 403 0.41 23.38 7.26
N LYS A 404 -0.46 23.83 8.17
CA LYS A 404 -1.68 24.54 7.80
C LYS A 404 -1.32 25.91 7.19
N GLU A 405 -0.48 26.66 7.86
CA GLU A 405 0.01 27.94 7.37
C GLU A 405 0.75 27.79 6.03
N ALA A 406 1.58 26.75 5.89
CA ALA A 406 2.29 26.43 4.66
C ALA A 406 1.33 26.18 3.49
N ILE A 407 0.23 25.45 3.72
CA ILE A 407 -0.80 25.18 2.71
C ILE A 407 -1.52 26.49 2.34
N GLU A 408 -1.92 27.30 3.31
CA GLU A 408 -2.57 28.59 3.08
C GLU A 408 -1.69 29.51 2.22
N LYS A 409 -0.41 29.65 2.57
CA LYS A 409 0.58 30.37 1.76
C LYS A 409 0.71 29.82 0.34
N GLY A 410 0.71 28.49 0.21
CA GLY A 410 0.80 27.82 -1.10
C GLY A 410 -0.41 28.06 -1.99
N ILE A 411 -1.59 28.25 -1.40
CA ILE A 411 -2.84 28.57 -2.13
C ILE A 411 -2.85 30.03 -2.61
N ASP A 412 -2.21 30.93 -1.87
CA ASP A 412 -2.17 32.38 -2.16
C ASP A 412 -1.12 32.75 -3.22
N LEU A 413 -0.16 31.86 -3.53
CA LEU A 413 0.84 32.02 -4.60
C LEU A 413 0.23 31.81 -6.00
#